data_d9693edbe8afe2566f6cb95972e6a4c0
#
_entry.id   d9693edbe8afe2566f6cb95972e6a4c0
#
_cell.length_a   1.000
_cell.length_b   1.000
_cell.length_c   1.000
_cell.angle_alpha   90.00
_cell.angle_beta   90.00
_cell.angle_gamma   90.00
#
_symmetry.space_group_name_H-M   'P 1'
#
loop_
_entity.id
_entity.type
_entity.pdbx_description
1 polymer ?
#
loop_
_entity_poly.entity_id
_entity_poly.type
_entity_poly.pdbx_seq_one_letter_code
_entity_poly.pdbx_strand_id
1 'polypeptide(L)'
;MKFSIRVNNDLTPEEIVGLACASEQAGFDQFWFSNDLFLRSAPYIAGMVNSATSRIQFGIGIMNPYSIHPSELAMLAATASEASGGRFALGLGAGADSFLSWAGISREKPLGTTRSALLAIKSLLEGKKPRDFSDDWASEGYLRFPADAPIYLGAMSPKMTRMIGEIADGGLPLLYPPENFADVLKIVQDGAHNAGRSMDNIDLPACF
;
A
#
# COMPACT_ATOMS: atom_id res chain seq x y z
N MET A 1 -4.68 -6.24 18.24
CA MET A 1 -5.18 -6.46 16.87
C MET A 1 -5.73 -5.12 16.40
N LYS A 2 -5.39 -4.70 15.18
CA LYS A 2 -5.95 -3.50 14.55
C LYS A 2 -7.15 -3.87 13.70
N PHE A 3 -8.16 -3.03 13.71
CA PHE A 3 -9.36 -3.18 12.87
C PHE A 3 -9.36 -2.11 11.79
N SER A 4 -9.66 -2.53 10.57
CA SER A 4 -9.71 -1.62 9.43
C SER A 4 -11.00 -1.80 8.62
N ILE A 5 -11.42 -0.72 7.99
CA ILE A 5 -12.48 -0.70 6.99
C ILE A 5 -11.83 -0.50 5.62
N ARG A 6 -12.30 -1.24 4.60
CA ARG A 6 -11.91 -1.03 3.22
C ARG A 6 -13.12 -0.79 2.34
N VAL A 7 -13.05 0.26 1.53
CA VAL A 7 -14.08 0.61 0.54
C VAL A 7 -13.49 0.71 -0.87
N ASN A 8 -14.35 0.66 -1.88
CA ASN A 8 -13.94 0.84 -3.26
C ASN A 8 -14.03 2.31 -3.68
N ASN A 9 -13.25 2.70 -4.69
CA ASN A 9 -13.26 4.05 -5.26
C ASN A 9 -14.37 4.27 -6.32
N ASP A 10 -15.38 3.39 -6.36
CA ASP A 10 -16.63 3.59 -7.11
C ASP A 10 -17.67 4.42 -6.34
N LEU A 11 -17.50 4.57 -5.04
CA LEU A 11 -18.26 5.50 -4.20
C LEU A 11 -17.90 6.95 -4.52
N THR A 12 -18.81 7.90 -4.29
CA THR A 12 -18.51 9.32 -4.44
C THR A 12 -17.44 9.78 -3.44
N PRO A 13 -16.67 10.84 -3.73
CA PRO A 13 -15.69 11.36 -2.78
C PRO A 13 -16.30 11.71 -1.43
N GLU A 14 -17.52 12.28 -1.42
CA GLU A 14 -18.26 12.63 -0.21
C GLU A 14 -18.63 11.40 0.61
N GLU A 15 -19.05 10.31 -0.03
CA GLU A 15 -19.34 9.04 0.64
C GLU A 15 -18.09 8.44 1.27
N ILE A 16 -16.97 8.42 0.55
CA ILE A 16 -15.71 7.89 1.08
C ILE A 16 -15.23 8.72 2.28
N VAL A 17 -15.28 10.04 2.19
CA VAL A 17 -14.91 10.93 3.29
C VAL A 17 -15.86 10.75 4.49
N GLY A 18 -17.16 10.64 4.24
CA GLY A 18 -18.16 10.38 5.29
C GLY A 18 -17.89 9.06 6.02
N LEU A 19 -17.57 7.98 5.27
CA LEU A 19 -17.21 6.68 5.83
C LEU A 19 -15.89 6.74 6.62
N ALA A 20 -14.89 7.49 6.16
CA ALA A 20 -13.65 7.68 6.90
C ALA A 20 -13.88 8.37 8.24
N CYS A 21 -14.69 9.44 8.26
CA CYS A 21 -15.07 10.13 9.49
C CYS A 21 -15.88 9.23 10.44
N ALA A 22 -16.83 8.47 9.91
CA ALA A 22 -17.61 7.53 10.69
C ALA A 22 -16.74 6.41 11.29
N SER A 23 -15.79 5.89 10.52
CA SER A 23 -14.81 4.90 10.98
C SER A 23 -13.93 5.43 12.10
N GLU A 24 -13.46 6.69 11.98
CA GLU A 24 -12.70 7.36 13.04
C GLU A 24 -13.54 7.53 14.33
N GLN A 25 -14.79 7.91 14.20
CA GLN A 25 -15.71 8.06 15.33
C GLN A 25 -16.04 6.71 16.00
N ALA A 26 -16.16 5.66 15.22
CA ALA A 26 -16.41 4.29 15.69
C ALA A 26 -15.17 3.63 16.32
N GLY A 27 -13.99 4.27 16.25
CA GLY A 27 -12.78 3.78 16.87
C GLY A 27 -12.00 2.73 16.05
N PHE A 28 -12.23 2.69 14.74
CA PHE A 28 -11.36 1.89 13.86
C PHE A 28 -9.95 2.47 13.81
N ASP A 29 -8.97 1.57 13.67
CA ASP A 29 -7.56 1.95 13.62
C ASP A 29 -7.16 2.47 12.23
N GLN A 30 -7.74 1.87 11.17
CA GLN A 30 -7.37 2.16 9.79
C GLN A 30 -8.58 2.25 8.86
N PHE A 31 -8.45 3.11 7.84
CA PHE A 31 -9.39 3.24 6.74
C PHE A 31 -8.67 3.13 5.40
N TRP A 32 -9.08 2.18 4.58
CA TRP A 32 -8.48 1.91 3.28
C TRP A 32 -9.49 2.13 2.15
N PHE A 33 -9.05 2.66 1.02
CA PHE A 33 -9.84 2.73 -0.20
C PHE A 33 -9.02 2.32 -1.42
N SER A 34 -9.69 1.70 -2.39
CA SER A 34 -9.02 1.17 -3.58
C SER A 34 -8.57 2.29 -4.54
N ASN A 35 -7.67 1.93 -5.47
CA ASN A 35 -7.32 2.73 -6.64
C ASN A 35 -7.47 1.86 -7.89
N ASP A 36 -8.69 1.59 -8.25
CA ASP A 36 -9.01 0.89 -9.49
C ASP A 36 -9.08 1.90 -10.64
N LEU A 37 -8.43 1.56 -11.76
CA LEU A 37 -8.41 2.42 -12.95
C LEU A 37 -9.83 2.65 -13.49
N PHE A 38 -10.04 3.81 -14.11
CA PHE A 38 -11.30 4.28 -14.69
C PHE A 38 -12.40 4.61 -13.66
N LEU A 39 -12.10 4.47 -12.36
CA LEU A 39 -12.92 4.97 -11.27
C LEU A 39 -12.38 6.32 -10.75
N ARG A 40 -12.77 6.70 -9.55
CA ARG A 40 -12.33 8.00 -8.99
C ARG A 40 -10.89 7.96 -8.52
N SER A 41 -10.18 9.08 -8.69
CA SER A 41 -8.77 9.20 -8.32
C SER A 41 -8.54 9.07 -6.82
N ALA A 42 -7.95 7.97 -6.40
CA ALA A 42 -7.65 7.73 -5.00
C ALA A 42 -6.64 8.76 -4.40
N PRO A 43 -5.60 9.20 -5.12
CA PRO A 43 -4.73 10.26 -4.60
C PRO A 43 -5.46 11.57 -4.27
N TYR A 44 -6.45 11.96 -5.09
CA TYR A 44 -7.27 13.14 -4.81
C TYR A 44 -8.14 12.94 -3.56
N ILE A 45 -8.78 11.77 -3.45
CA ILE A 45 -9.61 11.39 -2.29
C ILE A 45 -8.76 11.34 -1.00
N ALA A 46 -7.51 10.89 -1.09
CA ALA A 46 -6.60 10.86 0.07
C ALA A 46 -6.41 12.23 0.71
N GLY A 47 -6.26 13.29 -0.12
CA GLY A 47 -6.20 14.67 0.37
C GLY A 47 -7.49 15.11 1.09
N MET A 48 -8.65 14.70 0.58
CA MET A 48 -9.94 15.00 1.22
C MET A 48 -10.10 14.26 2.56
N VAL A 49 -9.78 12.97 2.60
CA VAL A 49 -9.81 12.16 3.84
C VAL A 49 -8.85 12.74 4.88
N ASN A 50 -7.63 13.11 4.45
CA ASN A 50 -6.67 13.77 5.35
C ASN A 50 -7.24 15.02 6.01
N SER A 51 -7.91 15.86 5.22
CA SER A 51 -8.47 17.13 5.71
C SER A 51 -9.67 16.94 6.63
N ALA A 52 -10.39 15.82 6.51
CA ALA A 52 -11.62 15.54 7.24
C ALA A 52 -11.42 14.69 8.49
N THR A 53 -10.25 14.07 8.67
CA THR A 53 -9.92 13.17 9.78
C THR A 53 -8.71 13.66 10.56
N SER A 54 -8.54 13.22 11.81
CA SER A 54 -7.47 13.70 12.68
C SER A 54 -6.65 12.62 13.38
N ARG A 55 -7.14 11.39 13.46
CA ARG A 55 -6.52 10.29 14.21
C ARG A 55 -6.37 9.01 13.41
N ILE A 56 -7.39 8.63 12.64
CA ILE A 56 -7.41 7.36 11.93
C ILE A 56 -6.25 7.30 10.92
N GLN A 57 -5.52 6.20 10.91
CA GLN A 57 -4.59 5.90 9.82
C GLN A 57 -5.40 5.64 8.56
N PHE A 58 -5.00 6.18 7.44
CA PHE A 58 -5.69 5.94 6.17
C PHE A 58 -4.69 5.59 5.07
N GLY A 59 -5.17 4.88 4.06
CA GLY A 59 -4.30 4.46 2.98
C GLY A 59 -5.03 4.14 1.70
N ILE A 60 -4.26 4.08 0.61
CA ILE A 60 -4.73 3.66 -0.70
C ILE A 60 -4.35 2.19 -0.87
N GLY A 61 -5.31 1.32 -0.97
CA GLY A 61 -5.07 -0.12 -1.07
C GLY A 61 -5.74 -0.74 -2.29
N ILE A 62 -5.01 -0.88 -3.37
CA ILE A 62 -3.58 -0.72 -3.64
C ILE A 62 -3.33 0.18 -4.87
N MET A 63 -2.17 0.79 -4.92
CA MET A 63 -1.61 1.34 -6.14
C MET A 63 -0.65 0.35 -6.81
N ASN A 64 -0.34 0.52 -8.08
CA ASN A 64 0.50 -0.43 -8.81
C ASN A 64 1.58 0.28 -9.65
N PRO A 65 2.74 -0.36 -9.85
CA PRO A 65 3.87 0.26 -10.56
C PRO A 65 3.73 0.23 -12.09
N TYR A 66 2.68 -0.38 -12.63
CA TYR A 66 2.46 -0.45 -14.07
C TYR A 66 1.79 0.81 -14.62
N SER A 67 0.85 1.36 -13.88
CA SER A 67 0.14 2.59 -14.27
C SER A 67 0.73 3.85 -13.67
N ILE A 68 1.56 3.74 -12.61
CA ILE A 68 2.16 4.87 -11.92
C ILE A 68 3.62 4.54 -11.58
N HIS A 69 4.53 5.40 -12.01
CA HIS A 69 5.96 5.21 -11.77
C HIS A 69 6.30 5.22 -10.27
N PRO A 70 7.23 4.37 -9.77
CA PRO A 70 7.63 4.33 -8.36
C PRO A 70 8.05 5.69 -7.77
N SER A 71 8.62 6.59 -8.56
CA SER A 71 8.94 7.95 -8.11
C SER A 71 7.71 8.75 -7.74
N GLU A 72 6.63 8.65 -8.53
CA GLU A 72 5.36 9.32 -8.24
C GLU A 72 4.69 8.71 -7.01
N LEU A 73 4.79 7.38 -6.84
CA LEU A 73 4.28 6.68 -5.66
C LEU A 73 5.04 7.11 -4.40
N ALA A 74 6.36 7.26 -4.48
CA ALA A 74 7.18 7.74 -3.38
C ALA A 74 6.88 9.22 -3.04
N MET A 75 6.72 10.09 -4.05
CA MET A 75 6.31 11.49 -3.86
C MET A 75 4.95 11.59 -3.19
N LEU A 76 3.97 10.80 -3.64
CA LEU A 76 2.64 10.73 -3.03
C LEU A 76 2.74 10.31 -1.57
N ALA A 77 3.45 9.20 -1.29
CA ALA A 77 3.57 8.66 0.05
C ALA A 77 4.25 9.65 1.01
N ALA A 78 5.34 10.27 0.59
CA ALA A 78 6.05 11.26 1.39
C ALA A 78 5.17 12.49 1.68
N THR A 79 4.54 13.06 0.64
CA THR A 79 3.69 14.25 0.78
C THR A 79 2.47 13.96 1.64
N ALA A 80 1.79 12.82 1.43
CA ALA A 80 0.61 12.47 2.20
C ALA A 80 0.94 12.14 3.67
N SER A 81 2.11 11.51 3.91
CA SER A 81 2.61 11.26 5.27
C SER A 81 2.92 12.58 6.00
N GLU A 82 3.66 13.48 5.37
CA GLU A 82 3.97 14.80 5.92
C GLU A 82 2.68 15.59 6.23
N ALA A 83 1.78 15.71 5.25
CA ALA A 83 0.52 16.45 5.39
C ALA A 83 -0.42 15.87 6.46
N SER A 84 -0.36 14.57 6.71
CA SER A 84 -1.21 13.89 7.69
C SER A 84 -0.58 13.73 9.08
N GLY A 85 0.68 14.15 9.25
CA GLY A 85 1.43 13.89 10.49
C GLY A 85 1.70 12.38 10.70
N GLY A 86 2.01 11.65 9.62
CA GLY A 86 2.38 10.23 9.65
C GLY A 86 1.20 9.25 9.63
N ARG A 87 -0.04 9.71 9.37
CA ARG A 87 -1.23 8.84 9.31
C ARG A 87 -1.44 8.12 7.98
N PHE A 88 -0.76 8.53 6.93
CA PHE A 88 -0.91 7.92 5.61
C PHE A 88 -0.08 6.64 5.47
N ALA A 89 -0.66 5.63 4.83
CA ALA A 89 0.02 4.41 4.42
C ALA A 89 -0.18 4.14 2.92
N LEU A 90 0.88 3.74 2.23
CA LEU A 90 0.81 3.37 0.83
C LEU A 90 0.60 1.87 0.68
N GLY A 91 -0.52 1.46 0.11
CA GLY A 91 -0.71 0.09 -0.36
C GLY A 91 -0.15 -0.08 -1.76
N LEU A 92 0.75 -1.03 -1.96
CA LEU A 92 1.35 -1.39 -3.23
C LEU A 92 0.94 -2.81 -3.63
N GLY A 93 0.78 -3.08 -4.91
CA GLY A 93 0.47 -4.42 -5.42
C GLY A 93 0.61 -4.49 -6.93
N ALA A 94 0.32 -5.65 -7.50
CA ALA A 94 0.48 -5.87 -8.95
C ALA A 94 -0.66 -5.28 -9.80
N GLY A 95 -1.72 -4.77 -9.19
CA GLY A 95 -2.91 -4.31 -9.90
C GLY A 95 -3.78 -5.45 -10.45
N ALA A 96 -5.00 -5.12 -10.83
CA ALA A 96 -5.91 -6.04 -11.48
C ALA A 96 -5.61 -6.10 -12.99
N ASP A 97 -5.45 -7.30 -13.52
CA ASP A 97 -5.08 -7.55 -14.92
C ASP A 97 -6.11 -6.96 -15.90
N SER A 98 -7.39 -7.08 -15.57
CA SER A 98 -8.49 -6.55 -16.38
C SER A 98 -8.40 -5.04 -16.54
N PHE A 99 -8.21 -4.29 -15.46
CA PHE A 99 -8.13 -2.83 -15.53
C PHE A 99 -6.88 -2.34 -16.26
N LEU A 100 -5.75 -3.04 -16.07
CA LEU A 100 -4.52 -2.71 -16.79
C LEU A 100 -4.65 -2.99 -18.29
N SER A 101 -5.27 -4.12 -18.67
CA SER A 101 -5.50 -4.45 -20.07
C SER A 101 -6.43 -3.47 -20.76
N TRP A 102 -7.46 -2.95 -20.09
CA TRP A 102 -8.33 -1.88 -20.62
C TRP A 102 -7.57 -0.57 -20.86
N ALA A 103 -6.53 -0.33 -20.09
CA ALA A 103 -5.63 0.80 -20.28
C ALA A 103 -4.53 0.54 -21.33
N GLY A 104 -4.51 -0.65 -21.96
CA GLY A 104 -3.45 -1.04 -22.89
C GLY A 104 -2.11 -1.35 -22.22
N ILE A 105 -2.12 -1.62 -20.91
CA ILE A 105 -0.92 -1.88 -20.12
C ILE A 105 -0.75 -3.38 -19.90
N SER A 106 0.41 -3.93 -20.29
CA SER A 106 0.77 -5.31 -20.02
C SER A 106 1.26 -5.48 -18.59
N ARG A 107 0.74 -6.50 -17.89
CA ARG A 107 1.16 -6.84 -16.52
C ARG A 107 2.16 -8.00 -16.52
N GLU A 108 3.39 -7.70 -16.89
CA GLU A 108 4.46 -8.70 -16.95
C GLU A 108 5.15 -8.87 -15.59
N LYS A 109 5.58 -10.10 -15.29
CA LYS A 109 6.39 -10.48 -14.11
C LYS A 109 5.87 -9.85 -12.79
N PRO A 110 4.58 -10.01 -12.42
CA PRO A 110 3.95 -9.22 -11.35
C PRO A 110 4.67 -9.30 -10.01
N LEU A 111 5.22 -10.44 -9.63
CA LEU A 111 5.97 -10.58 -8.38
C LEU A 111 7.28 -9.78 -8.42
N GLY A 112 8.07 -9.93 -9.49
CA GLY A 112 9.36 -9.23 -9.65
C GLY A 112 9.17 -7.71 -9.74
N THR A 113 8.28 -7.27 -10.63
CA THR A 113 7.98 -5.84 -10.81
C THR A 113 7.50 -5.17 -9.53
N THR A 114 6.59 -5.82 -8.79
CA THR A 114 6.11 -5.27 -7.50
C THR A 114 7.24 -5.22 -6.46
N ARG A 115 8.09 -6.27 -6.40
CA ARG A 115 9.25 -6.30 -5.50
C ARG A 115 10.24 -5.17 -5.79
N SER A 116 10.65 -5.03 -7.04
CA SER A 116 11.57 -3.99 -7.47
C SER A 116 11.01 -2.59 -7.21
N ALA A 117 9.73 -2.38 -7.50
CA ALA A 117 9.06 -1.10 -7.23
C ALA A 117 9.01 -0.77 -5.74
N LEU A 118 8.68 -1.75 -4.88
CA LEU A 118 8.65 -1.56 -3.43
C LEU A 118 10.03 -1.13 -2.90
N LEU A 119 11.10 -1.82 -3.33
CA LEU A 119 12.46 -1.48 -2.92
C LEU A 119 12.87 -0.09 -3.41
N ALA A 120 12.51 0.28 -4.65
CA ALA A 120 12.76 1.61 -5.20
C ALA A 120 12.03 2.70 -4.41
N ILE A 121 10.75 2.48 -4.05
CA ILE A 121 9.96 3.43 -3.25
C ILE A 121 10.58 3.60 -1.85
N LYS A 122 10.94 2.51 -1.18
CA LYS A 122 11.60 2.57 0.14
C LYS A 122 12.90 3.35 0.07
N SER A 123 13.73 3.08 -0.94
CA SER A 123 14.98 3.81 -1.14
C SER A 123 14.73 5.32 -1.30
N LEU A 124 13.73 5.70 -2.11
CA LEU A 124 13.37 7.10 -2.31
C LEU A 124 12.86 7.75 -1.01
N LEU A 125 12.01 7.07 -0.24
CA LEU A 125 11.51 7.56 1.04
C LEU A 125 12.64 7.80 2.06
N GLU A 126 13.71 7.02 1.99
CA GLU A 126 14.95 7.22 2.77
C GLU A 126 15.87 8.32 2.20
N GLY A 127 15.48 8.97 1.11
CA GLY A 127 16.31 9.98 0.42
C GLY A 127 17.48 9.40 -0.36
N LYS A 128 17.47 8.10 -0.64
CA LYS A 128 18.50 7.38 -1.40
C LYS A 128 18.14 7.25 -2.86
N LYS A 129 19.11 6.90 -3.69
CA LYS A 129 18.91 6.64 -5.13
C LYS A 129 18.48 5.19 -5.35
N PRO A 130 17.39 4.90 -6.09
CA PRO A 130 16.88 3.55 -6.31
C PRO A 130 17.86 2.60 -7.01
N ARG A 131 18.80 3.11 -7.80
CA ARG A 131 19.78 2.30 -8.54
C ARG A 131 20.54 1.30 -7.67
N ASP A 132 20.67 1.58 -6.38
CA ASP A 132 21.39 0.72 -5.44
C ASP A 132 20.56 -0.49 -5.00
N PHE A 133 19.26 -0.51 -5.34
CA PHE A 133 18.29 -1.49 -4.84
C PHE A 133 17.46 -2.19 -5.92
N SER A 134 17.41 -1.64 -7.15
CA SER A 134 16.57 -2.17 -8.21
C SER A 134 17.08 -1.78 -9.60
N ASP A 135 17.41 -2.77 -10.41
CA ASP A 135 17.81 -2.54 -11.81
C ASP A 135 16.64 -2.07 -12.68
N ASP A 136 15.40 -2.54 -12.40
CA ASP A 136 14.21 -2.20 -13.18
C ASP A 136 13.80 -0.73 -13.02
N TRP A 137 14.10 -0.12 -11.88
CA TRP A 137 13.73 1.26 -11.54
C TRP A 137 14.93 2.11 -11.18
N ALA A 138 16.12 1.74 -11.68
CA ALA A 138 17.35 2.46 -11.43
C ALA A 138 17.22 3.94 -11.84
N SER A 139 17.54 4.84 -10.93
CA SER A 139 17.42 6.27 -11.11
C SER A 139 18.52 7.02 -10.38
N GLU A 140 18.99 8.11 -10.99
CA GLU A 140 19.86 9.10 -10.33
C GLU A 140 19.07 10.07 -9.43
N GLY A 141 17.73 10.05 -9.53
CA GLY A 141 16.84 10.89 -8.71
C GLY A 141 16.76 10.39 -7.26
N TYR A 142 16.45 11.31 -6.38
CA TYR A 142 16.14 11.06 -4.97
C TYR A 142 15.09 12.05 -4.49
N LEU A 143 14.33 11.70 -3.46
CA LEU A 143 13.42 12.65 -2.84
C LEU A 143 14.19 13.70 -2.06
N ARG A 144 13.91 14.97 -2.33
CA ARG A 144 14.53 16.10 -1.60
C ARG A 144 13.94 16.29 -0.20
N PHE A 145 12.73 15.77 0.01
CA PHE A 145 12.00 15.79 1.27
C PHE A 145 11.61 14.36 1.62
N PRO A 146 12.57 13.55 2.12
CA PRO A 146 12.28 12.19 2.56
C PRO A 146 11.30 12.20 3.74
N ALA A 147 10.45 11.18 3.82
CA ALA A 147 9.47 11.03 4.89
C ALA A 147 9.29 9.57 5.23
N ASP A 148 8.95 9.29 6.47
CA ASP A 148 8.55 7.96 6.89
C ASP A 148 7.08 7.73 6.50
N ALA A 149 6.87 6.78 5.57
CA ALA A 149 5.56 6.37 5.12
C ALA A 149 5.54 4.84 4.99
N PRO A 150 4.73 4.13 5.80
CA PRO A 150 4.70 2.67 5.74
C PRO A 150 4.11 2.18 4.42
N ILE A 151 4.74 1.14 3.85
CA ILE A 151 4.30 0.51 2.61
C ILE A 151 3.69 -0.85 2.94
N TYR A 152 2.39 -0.99 2.65
CA TYR A 152 1.65 -2.24 2.77
C TYR A 152 1.56 -2.94 1.43
N LEU A 153 1.70 -4.26 1.44
CA LEU A 153 1.64 -5.05 0.23
C LEU A 153 0.31 -5.76 0.09
N GLY A 154 -0.42 -5.50 -0.99
CA GLY A 154 -1.61 -6.27 -1.37
C GLY A 154 -1.21 -7.64 -1.90
N ALA A 155 -1.74 -8.72 -1.32
CA ALA A 155 -1.34 -10.07 -1.64
C ALA A 155 -2.55 -11.00 -1.80
N MET A 156 -2.56 -11.75 -2.93
CA MET A 156 -3.56 -12.77 -3.25
C MET A 156 -2.93 -14.13 -3.58
N SER A 157 -1.61 -14.27 -3.43
CA SER A 157 -0.90 -15.52 -3.71
C SER A 157 0.16 -15.80 -2.66
N PRO A 158 0.52 -17.08 -2.40
CA PRO A 158 1.51 -17.43 -1.38
C PRO A 158 2.86 -16.72 -1.54
N LYS A 159 3.33 -16.52 -2.78
CA LYS A 159 4.60 -15.82 -3.04
C LYS A 159 4.51 -14.33 -2.71
N MET A 160 3.40 -13.68 -3.05
CA MET A 160 3.17 -12.27 -2.72
C MET A 160 2.98 -12.09 -1.21
N THR A 161 2.25 -13.01 -0.56
CA THR A 161 2.06 -13.02 0.89
C THR A 161 3.39 -13.20 1.63
N ARG A 162 4.27 -14.07 1.17
CA ARG A 162 5.62 -14.23 1.74
C ARG A 162 6.44 -12.93 1.64
N MET A 163 6.32 -12.21 0.54
CA MET A 163 7.02 -10.94 0.34
C MET A 163 6.58 -9.85 1.34
N ILE A 164 5.37 -9.93 1.91
CA ILE A 164 4.98 -9.06 3.03
C ILE A 164 6.00 -9.20 4.16
N GLY A 165 6.26 -10.43 4.59
CA GLY A 165 7.24 -10.73 5.64
C GLY A 165 8.65 -10.28 5.28
N GLU A 166 9.06 -10.51 4.03
CA GLU A 166 10.42 -10.25 3.58
C GLU A 166 10.78 -8.75 3.57
N ILE A 167 9.90 -7.86 3.07
CA ILE A 167 10.30 -6.50 2.75
C ILE A 167 9.26 -5.40 3.03
N ALA A 168 7.97 -5.73 3.27
CA ALA A 168 6.93 -4.73 3.49
C ALA A 168 6.81 -4.31 4.96
N ASP A 169 6.18 -3.16 5.25
CA ASP A 169 5.90 -2.69 6.61
C ASP A 169 4.55 -3.19 7.10
N GLY A 170 3.72 -3.65 6.19
CA GLY A 170 2.44 -4.27 6.48
C GLY A 170 1.92 -5.07 5.31
N GLY A 171 0.77 -5.71 5.50
CA GLY A 171 0.13 -6.49 4.48
C GLY A 171 -1.39 -6.29 4.44
N LEU A 172 -1.92 -6.34 3.24
CA LEU A 172 -3.35 -6.36 2.95
C LEU A 172 -3.66 -7.67 2.21
N PRO A 173 -3.68 -8.82 2.92
CA PRO A 173 -4.05 -10.09 2.33
C PRO A 173 -5.54 -10.05 1.97
N LEU A 174 -5.83 -10.17 0.66
CA LEU A 174 -7.18 -10.09 0.13
C LEU A 174 -7.71 -11.47 -0.23
N LEU A 175 -9.03 -11.64 -0.10
CA LEU A 175 -9.77 -12.85 -0.49
C LEU A 175 -9.34 -14.12 0.25
N TYR A 176 -8.76 -14.00 1.42
CA TYR A 176 -8.54 -15.14 2.31
C TYR A 176 -9.73 -15.27 3.26
N PRO A 177 -10.39 -16.42 3.30
CA PRO A 177 -11.42 -16.69 4.32
C PRO A 177 -10.82 -16.61 5.73
N PRO A 178 -11.57 -16.17 6.74
CA PRO A 178 -11.07 -16.03 8.10
C PRO A 178 -10.43 -17.30 8.66
N GLU A 179 -10.96 -18.47 8.32
CA GLU A 179 -10.44 -19.78 8.70
C GLU A 179 -9.05 -20.08 8.14
N ASN A 180 -8.67 -19.45 7.04
CA ASN A 180 -7.35 -19.63 6.40
C ASN A 180 -6.34 -18.55 6.84
N PHE A 181 -6.72 -17.62 7.73
CA PHE A 181 -5.84 -16.52 8.12
C PHE A 181 -4.61 -17.00 8.89
N ALA A 182 -4.73 -18.13 9.61
CA ALA A 182 -3.58 -18.76 10.29
C ALA A 182 -2.49 -19.19 9.28
N ASP A 183 -2.88 -19.68 8.11
CA ASP A 183 -1.93 -20.06 7.05
C ASP A 183 -1.27 -18.82 6.43
N VAL A 184 -2.02 -17.74 6.29
CA VAL A 184 -1.49 -16.44 5.84
C VAL A 184 -0.42 -15.95 6.81
N LEU A 185 -0.72 -15.95 8.12
CA LEU A 185 0.24 -15.55 9.17
C LEU A 185 1.52 -16.38 9.10
N LYS A 186 1.40 -17.69 8.94
CA LYS A 186 2.56 -18.58 8.83
C LYS A 186 3.43 -18.24 7.62
N ILE A 187 2.83 -17.98 6.45
CA ILE A 187 3.56 -17.60 5.24
C ILE A 187 4.32 -16.29 5.44
N VAL A 188 3.69 -15.30 6.10
CA VAL A 188 4.33 -14.01 6.42
C VAL A 188 5.46 -14.21 7.43
N GLN A 189 5.23 -15.02 8.49
CA GLN A 189 6.25 -15.34 9.50
C GLN A 189 7.47 -16.02 8.87
N ASP A 190 7.26 -17.00 7.98
CA ASP A 190 8.34 -17.66 7.25
C ASP A 190 9.13 -16.67 6.39
N GLY A 191 8.43 -15.73 5.73
CA GLY A 191 9.05 -14.66 4.96
C GLY A 191 9.90 -13.73 5.82
N ALA A 192 9.37 -13.29 6.96
CA ALA A 192 10.06 -12.43 7.91
C ALA A 192 11.30 -13.13 8.50
N HIS A 193 11.13 -14.37 8.95
CA HIS A 193 12.23 -15.16 9.50
C HIS A 193 13.39 -15.33 8.51
N ASN A 194 13.09 -15.68 7.26
CA ASN A 194 14.10 -15.84 6.21
C ASN A 194 14.82 -14.55 5.86
N ALA A 195 14.17 -13.40 6.07
CA ALA A 195 14.75 -12.08 5.87
C ALA A 195 15.40 -11.49 7.15
N GLY A 196 15.44 -12.23 8.25
CA GLY A 196 15.97 -11.76 9.54
C GLY A 196 15.15 -10.65 10.19
N ARG A 197 13.83 -10.57 9.90
CA ARG A 197 12.93 -9.53 10.42
C ARG A 197 12.04 -10.08 11.53
N SER A 198 11.65 -9.21 12.47
CA SER A 198 10.63 -9.52 13.48
C SER A 198 9.21 -9.26 12.93
N MET A 199 8.27 -10.10 13.34
CA MET A 199 6.85 -9.89 13.10
C MET A 199 6.30 -8.62 13.78
N ASP A 200 6.94 -8.16 14.85
CA ASP A 200 6.55 -6.92 15.56
C ASP A 200 6.64 -5.67 14.67
N ASN A 201 7.42 -5.75 13.60
CA ASN A 201 7.61 -4.67 12.63
C ASN A 201 6.70 -4.81 11.39
N ILE A 202 5.73 -5.72 11.42
CA ILE A 202 4.85 -6.02 10.28
C ILE A 202 3.40 -5.90 10.73
N ASP A 203 2.70 -4.92 10.19
CA ASP A 203 1.29 -4.70 10.52
C ASP A 203 0.38 -5.51 9.58
N LEU A 204 -0.50 -6.32 10.18
CA LEU A 204 -1.50 -7.13 9.45
C LEU A 204 -2.89 -6.83 10.03
N PRO A 205 -3.55 -5.77 9.58
CA PRO A 205 -4.86 -5.41 10.08
C PRO A 205 -5.92 -6.43 9.66
N ALA A 206 -6.87 -6.69 10.56
CA ALA A 206 -8.10 -7.36 10.18
C ALA A 206 -8.96 -6.37 9.36
N CYS A 207 -9.22 -6.68 8.11
CA CYS A 207 -9.90 -5.81 7.15
C CYS A 207 -11.31 -6.31 6.90
N PHE A 208 -12.31 -5.43 7.07
CA PHE A 208 -13.74 -5.67 6.88
C PHE A 208 -14.27 -4.87 5.70
#